data_2469fcb26992fc16efa5533203ffc401
#
_entry.id   2469fcb26992fc16efa5533203ffc401
#
_cell.length_a   1.000
_cell.length_b   1.000
_cell.length_c   1.000
_cell.angle_alpha   90.00
_cell.angle_beta   90.00
_cell.angle_gamma   90.00
#
_symmetry.space_group_name_H-M   'P 1'
#
loop_
_entity.id
_entity.type
_entity.pdbx_description
1 polymer ?
#
loop_
_entity_poly.entity_id
_entity_poly.type
_entity_poly.pdbx_seq_one_letter_code
_entity_poly.pdbx_strand_id
1 'polypeptide(L)'
;MATFKKQIKISGQGIHSGEKVNIVIRPSGEEGIFFKRVDMANSGLISAKFDNVGETKMRNTTIGKIAGAHVQTIEHLMAALFMVGVDSAIIEINGPETPILDGSAAEFIKEFEKVGVVGKKPKKIIVKKEVIVRAKEVLKQLPMIVRMKLWLMNKIMGRKVDGFVKLSPSSDEKLNIKATLVYKEKIIGSQTYEYGFCQTKESYDDFVENIARARTFGKYSEWEYLKKRGMGRGANEGNVIALNDAGDGTLNELIWPDEFVRHKIIDAIGDMFTSGGFVVGNLESYKGSHALNNLVLKKLFSNPENYDIVEE
;
A
#
# COMPACT_ATOMS: atom_id res chain seq x y z
N MET A 1 13.06 -13.03 12.06
CA MET A 1 11.59 -12.98 12.25
C MET A 1 11.28 -12.20 13.51
N ALA A 2 10.42 -11.20 13.42
CA ALA A 2 9.99 -10.30 14.49
C ALA A 2 8.47 -10.26 14.60
N THR A 3 7.95 -10.22 15.82
CA THR A 3 6.52 -10.21 16.11
C THR A 3 6.20 -9.30 17.31
N PHE A 4 4.92 -9.05 17.56
CA PHE A 4 4.49 -8.25 18.71
C PHE A 4 4.63 -9.02 20.03
N LYS A 5 4.87 -8.29 21.15
CA LYS A 5 4.91 -8.91 22.48
C LYS A 5 3.55 -9.46 22.94
N LYS A 6 2.46 -8.84 22.49
CA LYS A 6 1.09 -9.20 22.84
C LYS A 6 0.16 -8.97 21.64
N GLN A 7 -1.06 -9.51 21.70
CA GLN A 7 -2.08 -9.19 20.71
C GLN A 7 -2.50 -7.72 20.76
N ILE A 8 -2.86 -7.18 19.58
CA ILE A 8 -3.36 -5.82 19.39
C ILE A 8 -4.76 -5.90 18.82
N LYS A 9 -5.68 -5.07 19.33
CA LYS A 9 -7.05 -4.97 18.83
C LYS A 9 -7.27 -3.57 18.28
N ILE A 10 -7.72 -3.49 17.03
CA ILE A 10 -8.03 -2.22 16.37
C ILE A 10 -9.42 -2.33 15.76
N SER A 11 -10.22 -1.29 15.97
CA SER A 11 -11.57 -1.17 15.42
C SER A 11 -11.68 0.08 14.59
N GLY A 12 -12.40 0.02 13.49
CA GLY A 12 -12.63 1.16 12.61
C GLY A 12 -13.70 0.86 11.57
N GLN A 13 -13.61 1.53 10.44
CA GLN A 13 -14.53 1.39 9.32
C GLN A 13 -13.74 1.15 8.03
N GLY A 14 -14.21 0.26 7.17
CA GLY A 14 -13.64 0.07 5.84
C GLY A 14 -13.94 1.28 4.94
N ILE A 15 -12.95 1.76 4.18
CA ILE A 15 -13.13 2.96 3.34
C ILE A 15 -14.11 2.70 2.20
N HIS A 16 -14.10 1.52 1.59
CA HIS A 16 -14.98 1.18 0.47
C HIS A 16 -16.30 0.59 0.95
N SER A 17 -16.26 -0.37 1.85
CA SER A 17 -17.46 -1.04 2.38
C SER A 17 -18.32 -0.13 3.24
N GLY A 18 -17.70 0.76 4.00
CA GLY A 18 -18.35 1.56 5.04
C GLY A 18 -18.79 0.74 6.26
N GLU A 19 -18.44 -0.54 6.31
CA GLU A 19 -18.79 -1.44 7.39
C GLU A 19 -17.82 -1.29 8.57
N LYS A 20 -18.33 -1.49 9.78
CA LYS A 20 -17.49 -1.56 10.98
C LYS A 20 -16.65 -2.84 10.91
N VAL A 21 -15.36 -2.68 11.03
CA VAL A 21 -14.40 -3.78 11.01
C VAL A 21 -13.53 -3.78 12.26
N ASN A 22 -13.28 -4.99 12.76
CA ASN A 22 -12.37 -5.22 13.88
C ASN A 22 -11.26 -6.13 13.41
N ILE A 23 -10.02 -5.78 13.75
CA ILE A 23 -8.86 -6.65 13.55
C ILE A 23 -8.25 -7.00 14.90
N VAL A 24 -7.76 -8.24 15.00
CA VAL A 24 -6.93 -8.71 16.12
C VAL A 24 -5.63 -9.20 15.54
N ILE A 25 -4.55 -8.47 15.78
CA ILE A 25 -3.21 -8.85 15.35
C ILE A 25 -2.60 -9.72 16.45
N ARG A 26 -2.30 -10.96 16.13
CA ARG A 26 -1.71 -11.93 17.05
C ARG A 26 -0.24 -12.13 16.75
N PRO A 27 0.63 -12.21 17.77
CA PRO A 27 1.97 -12.74 17.59
C PRO A 27 1.95 -14.08 16.90
N SER A 28 2.90 -14.33 16.01
CA SER A 28 3.05 -15.62 15.33
C SER A 28 4.48 -16.14 15.47
N GLY A 29 4.63 -17.45 15.55
CA GLY A 29 5.89 -18.16 15.40
C GLY A 29 6.19 -18.56 13.96
N GLU A 30 5.27 -18.32 13.02
CA GLU A 30 5.42 -18.60 11.60
C GLU A 30 5.86 -17.35 10.86
N GLU A 31 6.83 -17.49 9.96
CA GLU A 31 7.31 -16.38 9.12
C GLU A 31 6.23 -15.93 8.14
N GLY A 32 6.01 -14.62 8.10
CA GLY A 32 5.08 -13.96 7.19
C GLY A 32 3.88 -13.31 7.88
N ILE A 33 3.27 -12.42 7.14
CA ILE A 33 2.02 -11.77 7.53
C ILE A 33 0.85 -12.52 6.89
N PHE A 34 -0.06 -12.99 7.74
CA PHE A 34 -1.24 -13.75 7.31
C PHE A 34 -2.50 -13.07 7.81
N PHE A 35 -3.53 -13.07 6.97
CA PHE A 35 -4.88 -12.65 7.35
C PHE A 35 -5.80 -13.86 7.50
N LYS A 36 -6.75 -13.78 8.43
CA LYS A 36 -7.78 -14.77 8.64
C LYS A 36 -9.15 -14.11 8.74
N ARG A 37 -10.05 -14.41 7.81
CA ARG A 37 -11.45 -13.94 7.82
C ARG A 37 -12.22 -14.74 8.86
N VAL A 38 -12.43 -14.13 10.06
CA VAL A 38 -13.13 -14.81 11.18
C VAL A 38 -14.65 -14.76 11.03
N ASP A 39 -15.18 -13.97 10.13
CA ASP A 39 -16.59 -13.93 9.74
C ASP A 39 -16.96 -14.97 8.68
N MET A 40 -15.98 -15.71 8.15
CA MET A 40 -16.17 -16.77 7.16
C MET A 40 -15.74 -18.13 7.72
N ALA A 41 -16.65 -19.09 7.74
CA ALA A 41 -16.30 -20.46 8.09
C ALA A 41 -15.26 -21.01 7.09
N ASN A 42 -14.20 -21.64 7.62
CA ASN A 42 -13.14 -22.30 6.83
C ASN A 42 -12.38 -21.37 5.87
N SER A 43 -12.21 -20.09 6.20
CA SER A 43 -11.49 -19.14 5.33
C SER A 43 -10.02 -19.49 5.08
N GLY A 44 -9.40 -20.30 5.96
CA GLY A 44 -7.96 -20.54 5.94
C GLY A 44 -7.13 -19.27 6.22
N LEU A 45 -5.82 -19.39 6.14
CA LEU A 45 -4.90 -18.27 6.20
C LEU A 45 -4.68 -17.70 4.79
N ILE A 46 -4.72 -16.36 4.67
CA ILE A 46 -4.48 -15.63 3.45
C ILE A 46 -3.13 -14.94 3.59
N SER A 47 -2.12 -15.39 2.88
CA SER A 47 -0.79 -14.79 2.90
C SER A 47 -0.80 -13.39 2.30
N ALA A 48 -0.17 -12.42 2.96
CA ALA A 48 0.03 -11.06 2.45
C ALA A 48 1.26 -10.95 1.54
N LYS A 49 1.49 -11.94 0.67
CA LYS A 49 2.59 -11.95 -0.29
C LYS A 49 2.15 -11.47 -1.67
N PHE A 50 3.12 -10.93 -2.43
CA PHE A 50 2.93 -10.36 -3.77
C PHE A 50 2.31 -11.34 -4.78
N ASP A 51 2.53 -12.63 -4.65
CA ASP A 51 1.98 -13.68 -5.50
C ASP A 51 0.50 -13.98 -5.21
N ASN A 52 0.03 -13.62 -4.00
CA ASN A 52 -1.35 -13.71 -3.56
C ASN A 52 -2.13 -12.39 -3.69
N VAL A 53 -1.48 -11.33 -4.20
CA VAL A 53 -2.18 -10.07 -4.53
C VAL A 53 -3.08 -10.32 -5.74
N GLY A 54 -4.38 -10.12 -5.52
CA GLY A 54 -5.43 -10.31 -6.50
C GLY A 54 -5.55 -9.18 -7.51
N GLU A 55 -6.66 -9.12 -8.23
CA GLU A 55 -6.91 -8.04 -9.20
C GLU A 55 -7.05 -6.69 -8.48
N THR A 56 -6.10 -5.79 -8.74
CA THR A 56 -6.04 -4.43 -8.18
C THR A 56 -7.00 -3.46 -8.91
N LYS A 57 -8.27 -3.85 -9.07
CA LYS A 57 -9.28 -3.01 -9.76
C LYS A 57 -9.74 -1.82 -8.93
N MET A 58 -9.50 -1.84 -7.62
CA MET A 58 -10.15 -0.99 -6.64
C MET A 58 -9.27 0.14 -6.09
N ARG A 59 -8.16 0.49 -6.72
CA ARG A 59 -7.19 1.50 -6.23
C ARG A 59 -6.60 1.18 -4.85
N ASN A 60 -6.57 -0.08 -4.48
CA ASN A 60 -6.02 -0.60 -3.23
C ASN A 60 -5.28 -1.92 -3.47
N THR A 61 -4.56 -2.38 -2.48
CA THR A 61 -3.95 -3.71 -2.49
C THR A 61 -4.89 -4.71 -1.84
N THR A 62 -5.28 -5.71 -2.62
CA THR A 62 -6.16 -6.81 -2.21
C THR A 62 -5.42 -8.13 -2.26
N ILE A 63 -5.49 -8.92 -1.20
CA ILE A 63 -4.96 -10.29 -1.14
C ILE A 63 -6.06 -11.33 -1.11
N GLY A 64 -5.75 -12.54 -1.59
CA GLY A 64 -6.71 -13.63 -1.71
C GLY A 64 -7.54 -13.54 -2.99
N LYS A 65 -8.64 -14.30 -3.03
CA LYS A 65 -9.52 -14.38 -4.21
C LYS A 65 -10.82 -13.65 -3.96
N ILE A 66 -11.18 -12.68 -4.80
CA ILE A 66 -12.43 -11.90 -4.67
C ILE A 66 -13.69 -12.79 -4.66
N ALA A 67 -13.68 -13.91 -5.38
CA ALA A 67 -14.77 -14.90 -5.36
C ALA A 67 -14.76 -15.80 -4.11
N GLY A 68 -13.87 -15.56 -3.14
CA GLY A 68 -13.71 -16.33 -1.91
C GLY A 68 -13.22 -15.46 -0.76
N ALA A 69 -12.37 -16.01 0.10
CA ALA A 69 -11.77 -15.25 1.19
C ALA A 69 -10.72 -14.27 0.62
N HIS A 70 -10.93 -12.97 0.88
CA HIS A 70 -10.02 -11.90 0.50
C HIS A 70 -10.01 -10.78 1.53
N VAL A 71 -8.95 -9.97 1.53
CA VAL A 71 -8.84 -8.75 2.34
C VAL A 71 -8.31 -7.62 1.48
N GLN A 72 -8.97 -6.47 1.54
CA GLN A 72 -8.69 -5.26 0.77
C GLN A 72 -8.02 -4.19 1.61
N THR A 73 -7.37 -3.22 0.95
CA THR A 73 -6.82 -2.00 1.55
C THR A 73 -5.78 -2.31 2.65
N ILE A 74 -4.90 -3.28 2.36
CA ILE A 74 -3.89 -3.71 3.34
C ILE A 74 -2.65 -2.80 3.37
N GLU A 75 -2.47 -1.93 2.37
CA GLU A 75 -1.25 -1.15 2.13
C GLU A 75 -0.81 -0.30 3.34
N HIS A 76 -1.72 0.41 4.00
CA HIS A 76 -1.38 1.27 5.14
C HIS A 76 -0.98 0.44 6.37
N LEU A 77 -1.72 -0.64 6.64
CA LEU A 77 -1.39 -1.59 7.70
C LEU A 77 -0.04 -2.28 7.45
N MET A 78 0.21 -2.70 6.20
CA MET A 78 1.49 -3.31 5.80
C MET A 78 2.65 -2.31 5.92
N ALA A 79 2.45 -1.04 5.56
CA ALA A 79 3.45 0.00 5.75
C ALA A 79 3.77 0.20 7.24
N ALA A 80 2.76 0.24 8.10
CA ALA A 80 2.96 0.35 9.54
C ALA A 80 3.70 -0.86 10.12
N LEU A 81 3.37 -2.10 9.71
CA LEU A 81 4.09 -3.32 10.12
C LEU A 81 5.56 -3.30 9.68
N PHE A 82 5.80 -2.88 8.43
CA PHE A 82 7.15 -2.71 7.89
C PHE A 82 7.97 -1.73 8.75
N MET A 83 7.39 -0.58 9.10
CA MET A 83 8.09 0.47 9.83
C MET A 83 8.46 0.05 11.25
N VAL A 84 7.60 -0.70 11.95
CA VAL A 84 7.93 -1.24 13.29
C VAL A 84 8.76 -2.52 13.21
N GLY A 85 9.07 -3.02 12.01
CA GLY A 85 9.92 -4.19 11.79
C GLY A 85 9.25 -5.52 12.13
N VAL A 86 7.92 -5.65 12.02
CA VAL A 86 7.17 -6.89 12.27
C VAL A 86 6.92 -7.62 10.96
N ASP A 87 7.53 -8.80 10.80
CA ASP A 87 7.40 -9.68 9.63
C ASP A 87 6.67 -11.01 9.92
N SER A 88 6.17 -11.18 11.16
CA SER A 88 5.49 -12.39 11.61
C SER A 88 4.25 -12.04 12.44
N ALA A 89 3.06 -12.22 11.87
CA ALA A 89 1.79 -11.98 12.54
C ALA A 89 0.62 -12.70 11.86
N ILE A 90 -0.41 -13.06 12.65
CA ILE A 90 -1.73 -13.46 12.15
C ILE A 90 -2.72 -12.35 12.46
N ILE A 91 -3.36 -11.82 11.44
CA ILE A 91 -4.34 -10.73 11.52
C ILE A 91 -5.73 -11.32 11.31
N GLU A 92 -6.45 -11.54 12.41
CA GLU A 92 -7.86 -11.93 12.38
C GLU A 92 -8.70 -10.70 12.04
N ILE A 93 -9.60 -10.82 11.07
CA ILE A 93 -10.45 -9.73 10.59
C ILE A 93 -11.87 -10.24 10.35
N ASN A 94 -12.88 -9.46 10.81
CA ASN A 94 -14.30 -9.79 10.67
C ASN A 94 -14.98 -9.15 9.46
N GLY A 95 -14.22 -8.77 8.43
CA GLY A 95 -14.75 -8.15 7.23
C GLY A 95 -13.77 -8.23 6.06
N PRO A 96 -14.20 -7.83 4.84
CA PRO A 96 -13.39 -7.95 3.63
C PRO A 96 -12.33 -6.86 3.46
N GLU A 97 -12.24 -5.91 4.38
CA GLU A 97 -11.41 -4.72 4.23
C GLU A 97 -10.78 -4.32 5.56
N THR A 98 -9.52 -3.88 5.58
CA THR A 98 -8.89 -3.34 6.79
C THR A 98 -9.52 -1.99 7.19
N PRO A 99 -9.50 -1.62 8.49
CA PRO A 99 -9.99 -0.32 8.90
C PRO A 99 -9.13 0.79 8.30
N ILE A 100 -9.76 1.85 7.78
CA ILE A 100 -9.03 2.98 7.18
C ILE A 100 -8.46 3.92 8.24
N LEU A 101 -9.02 3.93 9.44
CA LEU A 101 -8.68 4.83 10.54
C LEU A 101 -8.73 6.31 10.09
N ASP A 102 -7.64 7.02 10.24
CA ASP A 102 -7.49 8.42 9.80
C ASP A 102 -7.06 8.57 8.33
N GLY A 103 -6.93 7.45 7.60
CA GLY A 103 -6.50 7.44 6.20
C GLY A 103 -4.99 7.42 5.98
N SER A 104 -4.21 7.28 7.06
CA SER A 104 -2.75 7.24 7.07
C SER A 104 -2.21 5.94 7.67
N ALA A 105 -0.90 5.85 7.91
CA ALA A 105 -0.29 4.75 8.67
C ALA A 105 -0.12 5.07 10.17
N ALA A 106 -0.30 6.33 10.57
CA ALA A 106 0.07 6.82 11.91
C ALA A 106 -0.71 6.17 13.04
N GLU A 107 -2.03 6.00 12.87
CA GLU A 107 -2.87 5.40 13.92
C GLU A 107 -2.55 3.92 14.13
N PHE A 108 -2.14 3.17 13.08
CA PHE A 108 -1.63 1.80 13.24
C PHE A 108 -0.34 1.78 14.05
N ILE A 109 0.62 2.64 13.69
CA ILE A 109 1.92 2.76 14.38
C ILE A 109 1.71 3.06 15.86
N LYS A 110 0.84 4.01 16.19
CA LYS A 110 0.50 4.37 17.56
C LYS A 110 -0.03 3.19 18.39
N GLU A 111 -0.85 2.31 17.80
CA GLU A 111 -1.30 1.10 18.47
C GLU A 111 -0.17 0.06 18.63
N PHE A 112 0.75 -0.02 17.67
CA PHE A 112 1.88 -0.93 17.70
C PHE A 112 2.92 -0.55 18.75
N GLU A 113 3.21 0.75 18.91
CA GLU A 113 4.13 1.27 19.92
C GLU A 113 3.71 0.95 21.36
N LYS A 114 2.40 0.90 21.65
CA LYS A 114 1.87 0.55 22.97
C LYS A 114 2.26 -0.87 23.41
N VAL A 115 2.51 -1.75 22.45
CA VAL A 115 2.77 -3.17 22.70
C VAL A 115 4.25 -3.52 22.56
N GLY A 116 4.93 -2.95 21.58
CA GLY A 116 6.32 -3.22 21.25
C GLY A 116 6.55 -4.56 20.54
N VAL A 117 7.76 -4.72 20.05
CA VAL A 117 8.19 -5.82 19.17
C VAL A 117 9.26 -6.67 19.87
N VAL A 118 9.31 -7.96 19.53
CA VAL A 118 10.33 -8.94 19.95
C VAL A 118 10.76 -9.77 18.75
N GLY A 119 11.98 -10.29 18.82
CA GLY A 119 12.56 -11.14 17.78
C GLY A 119 13.72 -10.48 17.06
N LYS A 120 14.14 -11.10 15.96
CA LYS A 120 15.20 -10.59 15.08
C LYS A 120 14.62 -9.72 14.00
N LYS A 121 15.42 -8.82 13.45
CA LYS A 121 15.02 -7.99 12.30
C LYS A 121 14.52 -8.85 11.13
N PRO A 122 13.57 -8.33 10.31
CA PRO A 122 13.16 -8.97 9.09
C PRO A 122 14.34 -9.25 8.16
N LYS A 123 14.27 -10.34 7.40
CA LYS A 123 15.23 -10.62 6.34
C LYS A 123 15.27 -9.51 5.30
N LYS A 124 16.44 -9.27 4.73
CA LYS A 124 16.64 -8.31 3.64
C LYS A 124 16.49 -9.00 2.28
N ILE A 125 15.85 -8.32 1.33
CA ILE A 125 15.75 -8.69 -0.08
C ILE A 125 16.55 -7.64 -0.85
N ILE A 126 17.77 -7.98 -1.21
CA ILE A 126 18.72 -7.06 -1.86
C ILE A 126 18.51 -7.14 -3.37
N VAL A 127 18.11 -6.02 -3.98
CA VAL A 127 17.96 -5.92 -5.43
C VAL A 127 19.33 -5.91 -6.11
N LYS A 128 19.58 -6.87 -7.01
CA LYS A 128 20.86 -7.04 -7.73
C LYS A 128 20.83 -6.54 -9.16
N LYS A 129 19.68 -6.66 -9.82
CA LYS A 129 19.50 -6.23 -11.21
C LYS A 129 18.30 -5.30 -11.33
N GLU A 130 18.41 -4.34 -12.23
CA GLU A 130 17.29 -3.44 -12.52
C GLU A 130 16.12 -4.23 -13.11
N VAL A 131 14.94 -4.01 -12.56
CA VAL A 131 13.66 -4.46 -13.09
C VAL A 131 12.73 -3.27 -13.24
N ILE A 132 12.08 -3.14 -14.39
CA ILE A 132 11.15 -2.07 -14.71
C ILE A 132 9.86 -2.64 -15.26
N VAL A 133 8.72 -2.10 -14.82
CA VAL A 133 7.39 -2.40 -15.34
C VAL A 133 6.68 -1.11 -15.74
N ARG A 134 5.87 -1.17 -16.79
CA ARG A 134 5.17 -0.01 -17.36
C ARG A 134 3.66 -0.21 -17.30
N ALA A 135 2.92 0.87 -17.20
CA ALA A 135 1.45 0.84 -17.16
C ALA A 135 0.83 0.08 -18.35
N LYS A 136 1.47 0.08 -19.51
CA LYS A 136 1.05 -0.72 -20.68
C LYS A 136 1.10 -2.24 -20.40
N GLU A 137 1.98 -2.71 -19.53
CA GLU A 137 2.09 -4.14 -19.17
C GLU A 137 0.93 -4.56 -18.26
N VAL A 138 0.53 -3.69 -17.33
CA VAL A 138 -0.69 -3.91 -16.52
C VAL A 138 -1.93 -3.99 -17.42
N LEU A 139 -2.05 -3.09 -18.40
CA LEU A 139 -3.18 -3.12 -19.34
C LEU A 139 -3.23 -4.42 -20.15
N LYS A 140 -2.08 -5.01 -20.49
CA LYS A 140 -2.03 -6.29 -21.23
C LYS A 140 -2.63 -7.46 -20.45
N GLN A 141 -2.69 -7.40 -19.12
CA GLN A 141 -3.30 -8.44 -18.26
C GLN A 141 -4.84 -8.38 -18.26
N LEU A 142 -5.43 -7.28 -18.73
CA LEU A 142 -6.89 -7.11 -18.80
C LEU A 142 -7.49 -7.81 -20.02
N PRO A 143 -8.76 -8.27 -19.95
CA PRO A 143 -9.49 -8.79 -21.09
C PRO A 143 -9.47 -7.81 -22.27
N MET A 144 -9.40 -8.32 -23.51
CA MET A 144 -9.28 -7.51 -24.74
C MET A 144 -10.36 -6.42 -24.85
N ILE A 145 -11.61 -6.73 -24.50
CA ILE A 145 -12.72 -5.78 -24.53
C ILE A 145 -12.48 -4.61 -23.56
N VAL A 146 -11.97 -4.90 -22.36
CA VAL A 146 -11.64 -3.87 -21.35
C VAL A 146 -10.49 -3.00 -21.85
N ARG A 147 -9.47 -3.61 -22.46
CA ARG A 147 -8.32 -2.90 -23.05
C ARG A 147 -8.76 -1.93 -24.15
N MET A 148 -9.64 -2.39 -25.05
CA MET A 148 -10.17 -1.54 -26.13
C MET A 148 -10.97 -0.35 -25.58
N LYS A 149 -11.84 -0.59 -24.58
CA LYS A 149 -12.61 0.49 -23.92
C LYS A 149 -11.68 1.51 -23.26
N LEU A 150 -10.66 1.06 -22.51
CA LEU A 150 -9.69 1.93 -21.87
C LEU A 150 -8.83 2.70 -22.88
N TRP A 151 -8.42 2.05 -23.98
CA TRP A 151 -7.67 2.70 -25.06
C TRP A 151 -8.50 3.83 -25.70
N LEU A 152 -9.77 3.56 -26.05
CA LEU A 152 -10.67 4.56 -26.63
C LEU A 152 -10.91 5.73 -25.65
N MET A 153 -11.20 5.41 -24.39
CA MET A 153 -11.42 6.40 -23.35
C MET A 153 -10.18 7.28 -23.14
N ASN A 154 -8.98 6.68 -23.04
CA ASN A 154 -7.74 7.42 -22.89
C ASN A 154 -7.45 8.30 -24.10
N LYS A 155 -7.74 7.82 -25.33
CA LYS A 155 -7.60 8.61 -26.56
C LYS A 155 -8.55 9.81 -26.58
N ILE A 156 -9.81 9.63 -26.21
CA ILE A 156 -10.82 10.72 -26.13
C ILE A 156 -10.40 11.76 -25.05
N MET A 157 -9.91 11.28 -23.90
CA MET A 157 -9.55 12.14 -22.77
C MET A 157 -8.12 12.71 -22.88
N GLY A 158 -7.37 12.43 -23.95
CA GLY A 158 -5.98 12.86 -24.12
C GLY A 158 -5.04 12.31 -23.04
N ARG A 159 -5.40 11.21 -22.36
CA ARG A 159 -4.60 10.63 -21.27
C ARG A 159 -3.49 9.75 -21.82
N LYS A 160 -2.26 10.03 -21.40
CA LYS A 160 -1.10 9.17 -21.70
C LYS A 160 -1.01 8.04 -20.67
N VAL A 161 -0.73 6.83 -21.16
CA VAL A 161 -0.44 5.64 -20.33
C VAL A 161 1.09 5.50 -20.29
N ASP A 162 1.72 6.34 -19.49
CA ASP A 162 3.17 6.54 -19.41
C ASP A 162 3.77 6.22 -18.02
N GLY A 163 2.94 5.77 -17.06
CA GLY A 163 3.39 5.38 -15.73
C GLY A 163 4.34 4.18 -15.75
N PHE A 164 5.27 4.16 -14.82
CA PHE A 164 6.17 3.02 -14.59
C PHE A 164 6.57 2.93 -13.11
N VAL A 165 7.02 1.73 -12.73
CA VAL A 165 7.73 1.47 -11.48
C VAL A 165 8.99 0.68 -11.82
N LYS A 166 10.11 1.11 -11.23
CA LYS A 166 11.42 0.54 -11.43
C LYS A 166 12.08 0.25 -10.08
N LEU A 167 12.64 -0.94 -9.94
CA LEU A 167 13.55 -1.30 -8.86
C LEU A 167 14.95 -1.46 -9.43
N SER A 168 15.95 -0.86 -8.79
CA SER A 168 17.36 -1.00 -9.16
C SER A 168 18.24 -1.18 -7.92
N PRO A 169 19.45 -1.74 -8.07
CA PRO A 169 20.40 -1.87 -6.96
C PRO A 169 20.63 -0.54 -6.24
N SER A 170 20.83 -0.60 -4.94
CA SER A 170 21.25 0.54 -4.12
C SER A 170 22.71 0.36 -3.69
N SER A 171 23.42 1.47 -3.51
CA SER A 171 24.76 1.48 -2.93
C SER A 171 24.75 1.54 -1.40
N ASP A 172 23.59 1.76 -0.80
CA ASP A 172 23.36 1.78 0.64
C ASP A 172 22.38 0.68 1.06
N GLU A 173 22.25 0.44 2.36
CA GLU A 173 21.35 -0.59 2.90
C GLU A 173 19.93 -0.06 3.13
N LYS A 174 19.41 0.74 2.19
CA LYS A 174 18.10 1.40 2.29
C LYS A 174 17.14 0.92 1.22
N LEU A 175 15.86 1.08 1.52
CA LEU A 175 14.83 1.22 0.51
C LEU A 175 14.69 2.72 0.19
N ASN A 176 15.27 3.16 -0.93
CA ASN A 176 15.14 4.53 -1.41
C ASN A 176 13.97 4.63 -2.36
N ILE A 177 13.00 5.47 -2.06
CA ILE A 177 11.78 5.64 -2.86
C ILE A 177 11.77 7.05 -3.45
N LYS A 178 11.67 7.14 -4.78
CA LYS A 178 11.37 8.37 -5.50
C LYS A 178 9.99 8.24 -6.12
N ALA A 179 9.00 8.92 -5.55
CA ALA A 179 7.64 8.93 -6.06
C ALA A 179 7.35 10.24 -6.79
N THR A 180 6.79 10.14 -8.00
CA THR A 180 6.35 11.30 -8.79
C THR A 180 4.88 11.14 -9.17
N LEU A 181 4.05 12.07 -8.69
CA LEU A 181 2.66 12.23 -9.10
C LEU A 181 2.56 13.24 -10.24
N VAL A 182 1.65 13.00 -11.17
CA VAL A 182 1.26 13.97 -12.18
C VAL A 182 -0.25 13.91 -12.35
N TYR A 183 -0.92 14.91 -11.84
CA TYR A 183 -2.37 15.05 -11.85
C TYR A 183 -2.76 16.33 -12.60
N LYS A 184 -3.97 16.35 -13.16
CA LYS A 184 -4.52 17.55 -13.81
C LYS A 184 -5.12 18.54 -12.79
N GLU A 185 -5.47 18.03 -11.62
CA GLU A 185 -5.93 18.81 -10.47
C GLU A 185 -4.80 19.72 -10.00
N LYS A 186 -5.00 21.05 -10.06
CA LYS A 186 -3.95 22.06 -9.82
C LYS A 186 -3.34 21.95 -8.42
N ILE A 187 -4.15 21.59 -7.43
CA ILE A 187 -3.69 21.44 -6.03
C ILE A 187 -2.66 20.31 -5.88
N ILE A 188 -2.72 19.28 -6.72
CA ILE A 188 -1.73 18.21 -6.76
C ILE A 188 -0.64 18.54 -7.79
N GLY A 189 -1.05 18.85 -9.04
CA GLY A 189 -0.14 19.19 -10.14
C GLY A 189 0.89 18.09 -10.39
N SER A 190 2.16 18.48 -10.39
CA SER A 190 3.30 17.58 -10.44
C SER A 190 4.07 17.69 -9.13
N GLN A 191 4.08 16.61 -8.35
CA GLN A 191 4.80 16.52 -7.07
C GLN A 191 5.78 15.36 -7.12
N THR A 192 6.99 15.57 -6.61
CA THR A 192 8.00 14.52 -6.43
C THR A 192 8.49 14.55 -5.00
N TYR A 193 8.58 13.37 -4.38
CA TYR A 193 9.16 13.20 -3.06
C TYR A 193 10.16 12.05 -3.07
N GLU A 194 11.30 12.25 -2.42
CA GLU A 194 12.34 11.23 -2.25
C GLU A 194 12.44 10.88 -0.77
N TYR A 195 12.41 9.59 -0.47
CA TYR A 195 12.46 9.09 0.89
C TYR A 195 13.31 7.82 0.96
N GLY A 196 14.25 7.78 1.90
CA GLY A 196 15.10 6.61 2.14
C GLY A 196 14.88 6.03 3.54
N PHE A 197 14.52 4.75 3.61
CA PHE A 197 14.32 4.05 4.88
C PHE A 197 15.34 2.94 5.08
N CYS A 198 15.90 2.87 6.28
CA CYS A 198 16.61 1.72 6.80
C CYS A 198 16.11 1.36 8.21
N GLN A 199 16.43 0.15 8.68
CA GLN A 199 15.93 -0.36 9.96
C GLN A 199 16.68 0.23 11.17
N THR A 200 16.76 1.58 11.26
CA THR A 200 17.34 2.32 12.38
C THR A 200 16.28 3.18 13.06
N LYS A 201 16.55 3.56 14.30
CA LYS A 201 15.64 4.42 15.06
C LYS A 201 15.45 5.79 14.40
N GLU A 202 16.53 6.39 13.91
CA GLU A 202 16.48 7.70 13.24
C GLU A 202 15.58 7.67 12.01
N SER A 203 15.68 6.60 11.21
CA SER A 203 14.85 6.44 10.02
C SER A 203 13.38 6.19 10.37
N TYR A 204 13.14 5.49 11.47
CA TYR A 204 11.79 5.30 12.01
C TYR A 204 11.18 6.62 12.50
N ASP A 205 11.94 7.38 13.31
CA ASP A 205 11.50 8.67 13.85
C ASP A 205 11.20 9.67 12.72
N ASP A 206 12.05 9.72 11.68
CA ASP A 206 11.83 10.53 10.49
C ASP A 206 10.55 10.12 9.73
N PHE A 207 10.28 8.82 9.60
CA PHE A 207 9.02 8.36 9.00
C PHE A 207 7.80 8.81 9.79
N VAL A 208 7.84 8.63 11.11
CA VAL A 208 6.72 9.01 11.98
C VAL A 208 6.45 10.52 11.89
N GLU A 209 7.50 11.34 11.87
CA GLU A 209 7.40 12.80 11.81
C GLU A 209 6.94 13.29 10.42
N ASN A 210 7.52 12.75 9.34
CA ASN A 210 7.42 13.35 8.01
C ASN A 210 6.53 12.60 7.03
N ILE A 211 6.18 11.32 7.26
CA ILE A 211 5.46 10.48 6.31
C ILE A 211 4.19 9.86 6.90
N ALA A 212 4.28 9.26 8.10
CA ALA A 212 3.26 8.36 8.63
C ALA A 212 1.84 8.96 8.66
N ARG A 213 1.71 10.28 8.82
CA ARG A 213 0.45 11.02 8.91
C ARG A 213 -0.14 11.43 7.56
N ALA A 214 0.53 11.16 6.45
CA ALA A 214 0.03 11.52 5.12
C ALA A 214 -1.20 10.68 4.77
N ARG A 215 -2.33 11.35 4.53
CA ARG A 215 -3.64 10.72 4.33
C ARG A 215 -3.90 10.40 2.87
N THR A 216 -4.71 9.37 2.65
CA THR A 216 -5.29 9.07 1.33
C THR A 216 -6.15 10.23 0.83
N PHE A 217 -6.36 10.31 -0.49
CA PHE A 217 -7.04 11.45 -1.12
C PHE A 217 -7.94 11.02 -2.28
N GLY A 218 -8.91 11.86 -2.57
CA GLY A 218 -9.81 11.65 -3.69
C GLY A 218 -10.70 12.88 -3.97
N LYS A 219 -11.32 12.93 -5.14
CA LYS A 219 -12.28 13.97 -5.47
C LYS A 219 -13.57 13.81 -4.68
N TYR A 220 -14.07 14.90 -4.13
CA TYR A 220 -15.34 14.90 -3.41
C TYR A 220 -16.51 14.43 -4.28
N SER A 221 -16.60 14.90 -5.52
CA SER A 221 -17.63 14.47 -6.48
C SER A 221 -17.54 12.99 -6.85
N GLU A 222 -16.33 12.39 -6.81
CA GLU A 222 -16.19 10.95 -7.01
C GLU A 222 -16.79 10.12 -5.86
N TRP A 223 -16.86 10.66 -4.63
CA TRP A 223 -17.41 9.93 -3.48
C TRP A 223 -18.87 9.58 -3.66
N GLU A 224 -19.70 10.55 -4.07
CA GLU A 224 -21.12 10.31 -4.35
C GLU A 224 -21.33 9.30 -5.48
N TYR A 225 -20.51 9.39 -6.53
CA TYR A 225 -20.53 8.43 -7.62
C TYR A 225 -20.11 7.02 -7.15
N LEU A 226 -19.08 6.91 -6.31
CA LEU A 226 -18.60 5.65 -5.76
C LEU A 226 -19.58 5.06 -4.75
N LYS A 227 -20.19 5.89 -3.88
CA LYS A 227 -21.20 5.46 -2.90
C LYS A 227 -22.41 4.82 -3.59
N LYS A 228 -22.90 5.39 -4.70
CA LYS A 228 -23.98 4.82 -5.50
C LYS A 228 -23.64 3.45 -6.08
N ARG A 229 -22.36 3.11 -6.20
CA ARG A 229 -21.85 1.81 -6.66
C ARG A 229 -21.35 0.90 -5.55
N GLY A 230 -21.63 1.26 -4.31
CA GLY A 230 -21.25 0.46 -3.14
C GLY A 230 -19.79 0.57 -2.74
N MET A 231 -19.08 1.60 -3.22
CA MET A 231 -17.68 1.89 -2.88
C MET A 231 -17.55 3.25 -2.19
N GLY A 232 -16.46 3.47 -1.44
CA GLY A 232 -16.22 4.76 -0.78
C GLY A 232 -17.25 5.13 0.28
N ARG A 233 -18.01 4.15 0.82
CA ARG A 233 -19.08 4.39 1.80
C ARG A 233 -18.57 4.88 3.14
N GLY A 234 -17.33 4.51 3.52
CA GLY A 234 -16.66 4.94 4.74
C GLY A 234 -15.81 6.19 4.58
N ALA A 235 -15.67 6.73 3.35
CA ALA A 235 -14.90 7.93 3.11
C ALA A 235 -15.60 9.17 3.70
N ASN A 236 -14.83 9.96 4.45
CA ASN A 236 -15.26 11.23 5.02
C ASN A 236 -14.04 12.16 5.18
N GLU A 237 -14.26 13.42 5.54
CA GLU A 237 -13.20 14.41 5.68
C GLU A 237 -12.20 14.13 6.82
N GLY A 238 -12.53 13.24 7.75
CA GLY A 238 -11.63 12.79 8.82
C GLY A 238 -10.62 11.73 8.39
N ASN A 239 -10.86 11.05 7.25
CA ASN A 239 -10.01 9.93 6.78
C ASN A 239 -9.57 10.01 5.31
N VAL A 240 -10.01 11.02 4.56
CA VAL A 240 -9.62 11.25 3.17
C VAL A 240 -9.42 12.74 2.93
N ILE A 241 -8.35 13.12 2.26
CA ILE A 241 -8.21 14.48 1.74
C ILE A 241 -9.18 14.64 0.57
N ALA A 242 -10.21 15.46 0.78
CA ALA A 242 -11.25 15.71 -0.19
C ALA A 242 -10.85 16.85 -1.13
N LEU A 243 -10.51 16.53 -2.39
CA LEU A 243 -10.30 17.58 -3.40
C LEU A 243 -11.63 18.19 -3.78
N ASN A 244 -11.68 19.52 -3.90
CA ASN A 244 -12.83 20.21 -4.44
C ASN A 244 -13.03 19.89 -5.94
N ASP A 245 -14.21 20.17 -6.48
CA ASP A 245 -14.54 19.82 -7.87
C ASP A 245 -13.74 20.63 -8.89
N ALA A 246 -13.33 21.85 -8.56
CA ALA A 246 -12.45 22.67 -9.38
C ALA A 246 -11.02 22.09 -9.47
N GLY A 247 -10.61 21.28 -8.49
CA GLY A 247 -9.29 20.67 -8.45
C GLY A 247 -8.16 21.65 -8.10
N ASP A 248 -8.49 22.78 -7.51
CA ASP A 248 -7.54 23.82 -7.10
C ASP A 248 -7.39 23.98 -5.58
N GLY A 249 -8.17 23.20 -4.81
CA GLY A 249 -8.14 23.19 -3.36
C GLY A 249 -8.68 21.88 -2.77
N THR A 250 -8.66 21.82 -1.44
CA THR A 250 -9.20 20.72 -0.63
C THR A 250 -10.28 21.24 0.32
N LEU A 251 -11.23 20.39 0.73
CA LEU A 251 -12.29 20.73 1.69
C LEU A 251 -11.78 20.68 3.12
N ASN A 252 -10.77 19.84 3.38
CA ASN A 252 -10.09 19.71 4.67
C ASN A 252 -8.63 20.19 4.54
N GLU A 253 -8.05 20.64 5.65
CA GLU A 253 -6.69 21.16 5.68
C GLU A 253 -5.65 20.07 5.37
N LEU A 254 -4.61 20.45 4.64
CA LEU A 254 -3.43 19.62 4.39
C LEU A 254 -2.46 19.73 5.57
N ILE A 255 -1.82 18.62 5.94
CA ILE A 255 -0.72 18.60 6.92
C ILE A 255 0.55 19.19 6.27
N TRP A 256 0.79 18.86 5.01
CA TRP A 256 1.88 19.37 4.20
C TRP A 256 1.39 19.73 2.79
N PRO A 257 1.97 20.72 2.11
CA PRO A 257 1.60 21.05 0.73
C PRO A 257 1.78 19.87 -0.24
N ASP A 258 2.69 18.96 0.09
CA ASP A 258 3.04 17.76 -0.66
C ASP A 258 2.50 16.45 -0.03
N GLU A 259 1.45 16.55 0.81
CA GLU A 259 0.85 15.39 1.51
C GLU A 259 0.42 14.28 0.54
N PHE A 260 -0.03 14.63 -0.65
CA PHE A 260 -0.45 13.67 -1.67
C PHE A 260 0.68 12.73 -2.09
N VAL A 261 1.87 13.24 -2.35
CA VAL A 261 3.00 12.41 -2.76
C VAL A 261 3.63 11.69 -1.57
N ARG A 262 3.59 12.26 -0.35
CA ARG A 262 4.00 11.57 0.87
C ARG A 262 3.12 10.34 1.14
N HIS A 263 1.80 10.46 0.91
CA HIS A 263 0.92 9.30 0.99
C HIS A 263 1.31 8.19 0.02
N LYS A 264 1.78 8.52 -1.20
CA LYS A 264 2.27 7.52 -2.15
C LYS A 264 3.55 6.82 -1.71
N ILE A 265 4.33 7.42 -0.80
CA ILE A 265 5.43 6.72 -0.13
C ILE A 265 4.88 5.64 0.82
N ILE A 266 3.82 5.93 1.61
CA ILE A 266 3.16 4.93 2.45
C ILE A 266 2.68 3.75 1.62
N ASP A 267 1.93 4.02 0.54
CA ASP A 267 1.43 3.00 -0.38
C ASP A 267 2.57 2.12 -0.94
N ALA A 268 3.65 2.77 -1.39
CA ALA A 268 4.79 2.06 -1.96
C ALA A 268 5.49 1.16 -0.92
N ILE A 269 5.67 1.63 0.31
CA ILE A 269 6.27 0.85 1.40
C ILE A 269 5.40 -0.37 1.71
N GLY A 270 4.09 -0.19 1.89
CA GLY A 270 3.17 -1.28 2.18
C GLY A 270 3.11 -2.33 1.08
N ASP A 271 3.08 -1.88 -0.18
CA ASP A 271 3.11 -2.78 -1.34
C ASP A 271 4.45 -3.53 -1.44
N MET A 272 5.58 -2.85 -1.23
CA MET A 272 6.90 -3.49 -1.23
C MET A 272 7.05 -4.52 -0.11
N PHE A 273 6.41 -4.32 1.04
CA PHE A 273 6.45 -5.28 2.13
C PHE A 273 5.71 -6.59 1.83
N THR A 274 4.86 -6.63 0.81
CA THR A 274 4.30 -7.89 0.30
C THR A 274 5.36 -8.82 -0.31
N SER A 275 6.59 -8.36 -0.49
CA SER A 275 7.76 -9.21 -0.83
C SER A 275 8.07 -10.27 0.23
N GLY A 276 7.62 -10.06 1.48
CA GLY A 276 7.90 -10.94 2.62
C GLY A 276 9.23 -10.64 3.31
N GLY A 277 9.83 -9.47 3.09
CA GLY A 277 11.04 -9.01 3.75
C GLY A 277 11.29 -7.53 3.50
N PHE A 278 12.42 -7.04 4.02
CA PHE A 278 12.86 -5.66 3.84
C PHE A 278 13.59 -5.52 2.49
N VAL A 279 12.96 -4.86 1.51
CA VAL A 279 13.58 -4.61 0.21
C VAL A 279 14.69 -3.56 0.35
N VAL A 280 15.89 -3.89 -0.09
CA VAL A 280 17.02 -2.97 -0.22
C VAL A 280 17.24 -2.67 -1.69
N GLY A 281 17.10 -1.40 -2.07
CA GLY A 281 17.18 -0.97 -3.47
C GLY A 281 16.60 0.42 -3.68
N ASN A 282 16.67 0.91 -4.91
CA ASN A 282 16.07 2.17 -5.33
C ASN A 282 14.76 1.89 -6.07
N LEU A 283 13.64 2.37 -5.53
CA LEU A 283 12.30 2.31 -6.12
C LEU A 283 11.97 3.66 -6.75
N GLU A 284 11.90 3.73 -8.07
CA GLU A 284 11.40 4.90 -8.80
C GLU A 284 9.98 4.64 -9.28
N SER A 285 9.03 5.45 -8.81
CA SER A 285 7.59 5.34 -9.11
C SER A 285 7.11 6.62 -9.77
N TYR A 286 6.93 6.59 -11.10
CA TYR A 286 6.35 7.68 -11.88
C TYR A 286 4.91 7.34 -12.26
N LYS A 287 3.94 8.13 -11.78
CA LYS A 287 2.50 7.83 -11.93
C LYS A 287 2.19 6.38 -11.54
N GLY A 288 2.81 5.93 -10.44
CA GLY A 288 2.71 4.57 -9.95
C GLY A 288 1.32 4.19 -9.46
N SER A 289 1.13 2.91 -9.21
CA SER A 289 -0.10 2.34 -8.68
C SER A 289 0.19 1.01 -7.99
N HIS A 290 -0.72 0.53 -7.12
CA HIS A 290 -0.62 -0.79 -6.48
C HIS A 290 -0.40 -1.92 -7.49
N ALA A 291 -1.06 -1.86 -8.65
CA ALA A 291 -0.86 -2.83 -9.73
C ALA A 291 0.58 -2.82 -10.29
N LEU A 292 1.19 -1.64 -10.44
CA LEU A 292 2.59 -1.52 -10.88
C LEU A 292 3.55 -1.97 -9.78
N ASN A 293 3.29 -1.61 -8.53
CA ASN A 293 4.08 -2.03 -7.38
C ASN A 293 4.08 -3.56 -7.23
N ASN A 294 2.91 -4.20 -7.38
CA ASN A 294 2.83 -5.65 -7.37
C ASN A 294 3.53 -6.29 -8.58
N LEU A 295 3.37 -5.70 -9.78
CA LEU A 295 3.97 -6.24 -11.00
C LEU A 295 5.51 -6.15 -10.96
N VAL A 296 6.10 -5.10 -10.38
CA VAL A 296 7.56 -5.00 -10.26
C VAL A 296 8.10 -6.05 -9.30
N LEU A 297 7.40 -6.38 -8.22
CA LEU A 297 7.76 -7.49 -7.34
C LEU A 297 7.65 -8.83 -8.06
N LYS A 298 6.56 -9.10 -8.78
CA LYS A 298 6.44 -10.32 -9.61
C LYS A 298 7.59 -10.44 -10.60
N LYS A 299 8.03 -9.32 -11.19
CA LYS A 299 9.18 -9.31 -12.12
C LYS A 299 10.51 -9.50 -11.39
N LEU A 300 10.69 -8.89 -10.21
CA LEU A 300 11.88 -9.12 -9.39
C LEU A 300 12.04 -10.61 -9.06
N PHE A 301 10.99 -11.21 -8.52
CA PHE A 301 11.00 -12.61 -8.08
C PHE A 301 10.89 -13.64 -9.22
N SER A 302 10.66 -13.22 -10.45
CA SER A 302 10.61 -14.14 -11.62
C SER A 302 11.97 -14.74 -12.01
N ASN A 303 13.08 -14.14 -11.57
CA ASN A 303 14.42 -14.64 -11.79
C ASN A 303 15.28 -14.50 -10.53
N PRO A 304 15.80 -15.60 -9.94
CA PRO A 304 16.67 -15.57 -8.76
C PRO A 304 17.91 -14.69 -8.89
N GLU A 305 18.39 -14.42 -10.11
CA GLU A 305 19.53 -13.54 -10.33
C GLU A 305 19.23 -12.05 -10.07
N ASN A 306 17.96 -11.67 -9.95
CA ASN A 306 17.56 -10.28 -9.73
C ASN A 306 17.74 -9.83 -8.29
N TYR A 307 17.86 -10.75 -7.33
CA TYR A 307 17.90 -10.45 -5.90
C TYR A 307 18.71 -11.45 -5.09
N ASP A 308 19.11 -11.05 -3.90
CA ASP A 308 19.60 -11.95 -2.85
C ASP A 308 18.70 -11.85 -1.62
N ILE A 309 18.59 -12.91 -0.83
CA ILE A 309 17.93 -12.92 0.47
C ILE A 309 19.02 -13.05 1.54
N VAL A 310 19.04 -12.12 2.49
CA VAL A 310 19.99 -12.09 3.61
C VAL A 310 19.21 -12.11 4.92
N GLU A 311 19.51 -13.08 5.77
CA GLU A 311 18.98 -13.19 7.14
C GLU A 311 20.02 -12.62 8.12
N GLU A 312 19.59 -11.80 9.11
CA GLU A 312 20.41 -11.24 10.17
C GLU A 312 20.24 -12.01 11.50
#